data_a6dec6827253b262c5328ad9b4e2dfd8
#
_entry.id   a6dec6827253b262c5328ad9b4e2dfd8
#
_cell.length_a   1.000
_cell.length_b   1.000
_cell.length_c   1.000
_cell.angle_alpha   90.00
_cell.angle_beta   90.00
_cell.angle_gamma   90.00
#
_symmetry.space_group_name_H-M   'P 1'
#
loop_
_entity.id
_entity.type
_entity.pdbx_description
1 polymer ?
#
loop_
_entity_poly.entity_id
_entity_poly.type
_entity_poly.pdbx_seq_one_letter_code
_entity_poly.pdbx_strand_id
1 'polypeptide(L)'
;MSWEVLTMRSATSFFNPALARSDLRRYWPVLFLYAGLWIIFLPIPVWNRAAERNPALVNLTELCADTYAAAVVLALIFGGIMATAVFSYLMQTRSVGAMHALPQRRGTLFWTHFLTGWAMLAAGNLLVLAVTALAALLGGLALTPALLTWFVVATLLDLIFLALGTLCAMVTGWLLAVPVLYAAVNCLAVALTWLGQQLAELLLDGFTMPDAQPVITRWLTPVYQLICDLGQSGPSYSPFLTGKLPDDRIQNADCASGLAPQGWRTLLIFTAVALVLTVLSRLLYGRRKSELSGDAAAFPWMRPVFRLGVGLVGGLPLGMLLYVLVSVGRSGDFSPARLCVCMAVMGIVCYLAAAMLVGKTLRVLPKRLPGAAVTALVLVLLCVGLRADVFGYADRTPQAEDVARARVYCLDTSFTLEDPRSLETLVKAQAELAENRAADMNYRMTFEVHYVL
;
A
#
# COMPACT_ATOMS: atom_id res chain seq x y z
N MET A 1 -23.57 55.72 -28.54
CA MET A 1 -22.49 54.71 -28.38
C MET A 1 -22.86 53.85 -27.19
N SER A 2 -23.67 52.79 -27.44
CA SER A 2 -24.23 51.89 -26.42
C SER A 2 -23.11 50.91 -26.03
N TRP A 3 -22.71 50.98 -24.79
CA TRP A 3 -21.85 49.96 -24.19
C TRP A 3 -22.73 48.75 -23.91
N GLU A 4 -22.70 47.76 -24.79
CA GLU A 4 -23.14 46.42 -24.47
C GLU A 4 -22.21 45.86 -23.40
N VAL A 5 -22.70 45.90 -22.18
CA VAL A 5 -22.13 45.13 -21.07
C VAL A 5 -22.29 43.68 -21.46
N LEU A 6 -21.23 43.11 -21.99
CA LEU A 6 -21.05 41.67 -22.15
C LEU A 6 -21.16 41.07 -20.74
N THR A 7 -22.38 40.76 -20.31
CA THR A 7 -22.60 39.87 -19.20
C THR A 7 -22.00 38.54 -19.54
N MET A 8 -20.74 38.37 -19.18
CA MET A 8 -20.12 37.03 -19.13
C MET A 8 -20.96 36.19 -18.18
N ARG A 9 -21.93 35.46 -18.72
CA ARG A 9 -22.59 34.37 -18.03
C ARG A 9 -21.48 33.45 -17.57
N SER A 10 -21.18 33.46 -16.27
CA SER A 10 -20.26 32.48 -15.69
C SER A 10 -20.79 31.12 -16.09
N ALA A 11 -20.10 30.45 -16.98
CA ALA A 11 -20.50 29.13 -17.45
C ALA A 11 -20.58 28.22 -16.23
N THR A 12 -21.78 27.81 -15.89
CA THR A 12 -22.09 26.88 -14.79
C THR A 12 -21.69 25.44 -15.14
N SER A 13 -20.79 25.28 -16.11
CA SER A 13 -20.33 23.99 -16.60
C SER A 13 -19.54 23.25 -15.52
N PHE A 14 -19.90 21.99 -15.30
CA PHE A 14 -19.19 21.06 -14.41
C PHE A 14 -17.76 20.79 -14.89
N PHE A 15 -17.50 20.90 -16.19
CA PHE A 15 -16.22 20.57 -16.86
C PHE A 15 -15.82 21.71 -17.81
N ASN A 16 -14.53 22.07 -17.84
CA ASN A 16 -13.97 23.07 -18.74
C ASN A 16 -13.02 22.44 -19.77
N PRO A 17 -13.42 22.34 -21.06
CA PRO A 17 -12.62 21.67 -22.08
C PRO A 17 -11.32 22.43 -22.42
N ALA A 18 -11.25 23.76 -22.25
CA ALA A 18 -10.05 24.52 -22.51
C ALA A 18 -8.96 24.19 -21.46
N LEU A 19 -9.35 24.07 -20.19
CA LEU A 19 -8.46 23.67 -19.10
C LEU A 19 -8.00 22.22 -19.29
N ALA A 20 -8.90 21.31 -19.63
CA ALA A 20 -8.58 19.91 -19.93
C ALA A 20 -7.56 19.77 -21.06
N ARG A 21 -7.73 20.56 -22.13
CA ARG A 21 -6.75 20.59 -23.25
C ARG A 21 -5.39 21.11 -22.80
N SER A 22 -5.34 22.08 -21.89
CA SER A 22 -4.11 22.56 -21.28
C SER A 22 -3.40 21.48 -20.48
N ASP A 23 -4.15 20.75 -19.65
CA ASP A 23 -3.60 19.63 -18.86
C ASP A 23 -3.08 18.50 -19.77
N LEU A 24 -3.83 18.14 -20.81
CA LEU A 24 -3.42 17.13 -21.77
C LEU A 24 -2.11 17.50 -22.48
N ARG A 25 -1.97 18.77 -22.90
CA ARG A 25 -0.73 19.28 -23.52
C ARG A 25 0.45 19.32 -22.56
N ARG A 26 0.19 19.49 -21.27
CA ARG A 26 1.23 19.58 -20.24
C ARG A 26 1.71 18.23 -19.78
N TYR A 27 0.79 17.26 -19.62
CA TYR A 27 1.08 15.98 -18.97
C TYR A 27 1.11 14.78 -19.93
N TRP A 28 1.06 15.00 -21.25
CA TRP A 28 1.16 13.92 -22.24
C TRP A 28 2.40 13.02 -22.07
N PRO A 29 3.58 13.50 -21.58
CA PRO A 29 4.72 12.61 -21.37
C PRO A 29 4.44 11.52 -20.32
N VAL A 30 3.61 11.81 -19.31
CA VAL A 30 3.20 10.83 -18.30
C VAL A 30 2.37 9.73 -18.94
N LEU A 31 1.45 10.09 -19.85
CA LEU A 31 0.66 9.13 -20.62
C LEU A 31 1.54 8.17 -21.44
N PHE A 32 2.51 8.72 -22.18
CA PHE A 32 3.39 7.90 -23.03
C PHE A 32 4.34 7.02 -22.22
N LEU A 33 4.83 7.52 -21.08
CA LEU A 33 5.65 6.71 -20.18
C LEU A 33 4.83 5.56 -19.58
N TYR A 34 3.58 5.83 -19.17
CA TYR A 34 2.65 4.84 -18.66
C TYR A 34 2.35 3.76 -19.69
N ALA A 35 1.91 4.16 -20.88
CA ALA A 35 1.61 3.23 -21.96
C ALA A 35 2.85 2.46 -22.44
N GLY A 36 4.02 3.12 -22.48
CA GLY A 36 5.29 2.49 -22.84
C GLY A 36 5.71 1.39 -21.88
N LEU A 37 5.55 1.61 -20.57
CA LEU A 37 5.79 0.56 -19.58
C LEU A 37 4.79 -0.59 -19.71
N TRP A 38 3.53 -0.31 -19.96
CA TRP A 38 2.53 -1.33 -20.20
C TRP A 38 2.82 -2.21 -21.42
N ILE A 39 3.42 -1.64 -22.48
CA ILE A 39 3.80 -2.40 -23.68
C ILE A 39 4.77 -3.54 -23.31
N ILE A 40 5.63 -3.34 -22.31
CA ILE A 40 6.57 -4.37 -21.84
C ILE A 40 5.84 -5.52 -21.13
N PHE A 41 4.78 -5.22 -20.38
CA PHE A 41 4.12 -6.22 -19.53
C PHE A 41 3.02 -7.02 -20.23
N LEU A 42 2.37 -6.49 -21.28
CA LEU A 42 1.26 -7.18 -21.93
C LEU A 42 1.45 -7.34 -23.45
N PRO A 43 1.58 -6.31 -24.31
CA PRO A 43 1.73 -6.50 -25.75
C PRO A 43 2.93 -7.34 -26.17
N ILE A 44 4.12 -7.11 -25.55
CA ILE A 44 5.34 -7.87 -25.91
C ILE A 44 5.22 -9.35 -25.51
N PRO A 45 4.80 -9.72 -24.29
CA PRO A 45 4.53 -11.14 -23.98
C PRO A 45 3.51 -11.81 -24.90
N VAL A 46 2.42 -11.12 -25.25
CA VAL A 46 1.42 -11.62 -26.18
C VAL A 46 2.03 -11.88 -27.56
N TRP A 47 2.80 -10.93 -28.08
CA TRP A 47 3.51 -11.09 -29.36
C TRP A 47 4.51 -12.26 -29.34
N ASN A 48 5.33 -12.37 -28.29
CA ASN A 48 6.31 -13.43 -28.17
C ASN A 48 5.67 -14.82 -28.10
N ARG A 49 4.58 -14.96 -27.31
CA ARG A 49 3.83 -16.22 -27.21
C ARG A 49 3.12 -16.57 -28.50
N ALA A 50 2.57 -15.57 -29.23
CA ALA A 50 1.98 -15.79 -30.53
C ALA A 50 2.98 -16.27 -31.59
N ALA A 51 4.25 -15.89 -31.47
CA ALA A 51 5.32 -16.33 -32.36
C ALA A 51 5.83 -17.77 -32.06
N GLU A 52 5.41 -18.39 -30.96
CA GLU A 52 5.73 -19.80 -30.65
C GLU A 52 5.06 -20.76 -31.64
N ARG A 53 5.68 -21.95 -31.83
CA ARG A 53 5.26 -22.91 -32.87
C ARG A 53 3.82 -23.44 -32.77
N ASN A 54 3.15 -23.26 -31.61
CA ASN A 54 1.78 -23.72 -31.37
C ASN A 54 0.91 -22.59 -30.78
N PRO A 55 0.44 -21.62 -31.58
CA PRO A 55 -0.43 -20.53 -31.10
C PRO A 55 -1.74 -21.03 -30.48
N ALA A 56 -2.21 -22.23 -30.90
CA ALA A 56 -3.44 -22.82 -30.36
C ALA A 56 -3.38 -23.18 -28.87
N LEU A 57 -2.18 -23.30 -28.30
CA LEU A 57 -1.96 -23.57 -26.87
C LEU A 57 -1.83 -22.30 -26.04
N VAL A 58 -1.79 -21.13 -26.67
CA VAL A 58 -1.63 -19.85 -25.98
C VAL A 58 -2.98 -19.32 -25.55
N ASN A 59 -3.17 -19.22 -24.25
CA ASN A 59 -4.40 -18.69 -23.67
C ASN A 59 -4.23 -17.20 -23.36
N LEU A 60 -4.85 -16.33 -24.14
CA LEU A 60 -4.83 -14.88 -23.93
C LEU A 60 -5.42 -14.48 -22.56
N THR A 61 -6.33 -15.29 -22.03
CA THR A 61 -6.93 -15.06 -20.72
C THR A 61 -5.89 -15.20 -19.61
N GLU A 62 -5.01 -16.19 -19.68
CA GLU A 62 -3.92 -16.36 -18.72
C GLU A 62 -2.91 -15.22 -18.80
N LEU A 63 -2.53 -14.83 -20.03
CA LEU A 63 -1.60 -13.71 -20.23
C LEU A 63 -2.15 -12.39 -19.66
N CYS A 64 -3.44 -12.13 -19.79
CA CYS A 64 -4.07 -10.97 -19.15
C CYS A 64 -4.07 -11.09 -17.63
N ALA A 65 -4.40 -12.28 -17.09
CA ALA A 65 -4.46 -12.53 -15.65
C ALA A 65 -3.08 -12.36 -14.98
N ASP A 66 -2.01 -12.80 -15.61
CA ASP A 66 -0.63 -12.67 -15.12
C ASP A 66 -0.20 -11.20 -14.93
N THR A 67 -0.86 -10.27 -15.64
CA THR A 67 -0.53 -8.84 -15.55
C THR A 67 -1.26 -8.09 -14.44
N TYR A 68 -2.21 -8.68 -13.72
CA TYR A 68 -3.00 -7.94 -12.73
C TYR A 68 -2.17 -7.42 -11.57
N ALA A 69 -1.17 -8.16 -11.10
CA ALA A 69 -0.25 -7.67 -10.08
C ALA A 69 0.55 -6.46 -10.57
N ALA A 70 1.02 -6.51 -11.82
CA ALA A 70 1.69 -5.38 -12.46
C ALA A 70 0.72 -4.18 -12.64
N ALA A 71 -0.55 -4.45 -12.93
CA ALA A 71 -1.59 -3.42 -13.03
C ALA A 71 -1.75 -2.64 -11.72
N VAL A 72 -1.78 -3.32 -10.58
CA VAL A 72 -1.86 -2.68 -9.27
C VAL A 72 -0.63 -1.78 -9.03
N VAL A 73 0.58 -2.29 -9.33
CA VAL A 73 1.83 -1.52 -9.13
C VAL A 73 1.92 -0.32 -10.07
N LEU A 74 1.58 -0.48 -11.35
CA LEU A 74 1.61 0.62 -12.30
C LEU A 74 0.53 1.68 -11.98
N ALA A 75 -0.68 1.26 -11.61
CA ALA A 75 -1.73 2.17 -11.18
C ALA A 75 -1.34 2.92 -9.89
N LEU A 76 -0.68 2.25 -8.93
CA LEU A 76 -0.13 2.89 -7.73
C LEU A 76 0.85 4.01 -8.12
N ILE A 77 1.83 3.71 -8.95
CA ILE A 77 2.88 4.66 -9.34
C ILE A 77 2.28 5.81 -10.13
N PHE A 78 1.57 5.51 -11.21
CA PHE A 78 1.06 6.53 -12.14
C PHE A 78 -0.17 7.27 -11.63
N GLY A 79 -1.01 6.64 -10.79
CA GLY A 79 -2.09 7.32 -10.07
C GLY A 79 -1.55 8.39 -9.13
N GLY A 80 -0.48 8.08 -8.37
CA GLY A 80 0.21 9.04 -7.51
C GLY A 80 0.91 10.17 -8.29
N ILE A 81 1.63 9.84 -9.37
CA ILE A 81 2.29 10.82 -10.25
C ILE A 81 1.24 11.73 -10.88
N MET A 82 0.18 11.18 -11.46
CA MET A 82 -0.87 11.96 -12.12
C MET A 82 -1.61 12.86 -11.14
N ALA A 83 -1.97 12.37 -9.95
CA ALA A 83 -2.58 13.19 -8.90
C ALA A 83 -1.68 14.36 -8.50
N THR A 84 -0.38 14.08 -8.29
CA THR A 84 0.61 15.10 -7.95
C THR A 84 0.76 16.12 -9.09
N ALA A 85 0.79 15.66 -10.34
CA ALA A 85 0.97 16.50 -11.53
C ALA A 85 -0.22 17.46 -11.70
N VAL A 86 -1.45 16.92 -11.80
CA VAL A 86 -2.64 17.74 -12.10
C VAL A 86 -3.00 18.72 -10.97
N PHE A 87 -2.66 18.40 -9.71
CA PHE A 87 -2.88 19.28 -8.56
C PHE A 87 -1.62 20.02 -8.08
N SER A 88 -0.49 19.93 -8.83
CA SER A 88 0.77 20.63 -8.50
C SER A 88 0.62 22.14 -8.33
N TYR A 89 -0.32 22.74 -9.04
CA TYR A 89 -0.61 24.17 -8.94
C TYR A 89 -1.02 24.62 -7.53
N LEU A 90 -1.60 23.71 -6.72
CA LEU A 90 -1.99 24.00 -5.33
C LEU A 90 -0.80 24.15 -4.37
N MET A 91 0.38 23.67 -4.79
CA MET A 91 1.60 23.66 -3.97
C MET A 91 2.50 24.85 -4.25
N GLN A 92 2.24 25.59 -5.33
CA GLN A 92 3.04 26.74 -5.77
C GLN A 92 2.25 28.03 -5.61
N THR A 93 2.75 28.96 -4.79
CA THR A 93 2.09 30.23 -4.48
C THR A 93 1.72 31.07 -5.72
N ARG A 94 2.63 31.08 -6.73
CA ARG A 94 2.38 31.80 -8.00
C ARG A 94 1.24 31.19 -8.81
N SER A 95 1.23 29.87 -8.91
CA SER A 95 0.24 29.12 -9.71
C SER A 95 -1.16 29.13 -9.08
N VAL A 96 -1.24 29.04 -7.74
CA VAL A 96 -2.51 29.10 -7.01
C VAL A 96 -3.24 30.42 -7.27
N GLY A 97 -2.52 31.55 -7.18
CA GLY A 97 -3.11 32.86 -7.45
C GLY A 97 -3.67 32.97 -8.86
N ALA A 98 -2.88 32.53 -9.86
CA ALA A 98 -3.29 32.55 -11.26
C ALA A 98 -4.52 31.66 -11.53
N MET A 99 -4.56 30.42 -10.99
CA MET A 99 -5.68 29.52 -11.18
C MET A 99 -6.98 30.00 -10.47
N HIS A 100 -6.86 30.58 -9.27
CA HIS A 100 -8.01 31.08 -8.55
C HIS A 100 -8.51 32.44 -9.05
N ALA A 101 -7.72 33.17 -9.85
CA ALA A 101 -8.14 34.38 -10.55
C ALA A 101 -9.00 34.09 -11.80
N LEU A 102 -9.02 32.84 -12.29
CA LEU A 102 -9.91 32.46 -13.37
C LEU A 102 -11.38 32.59 -12.96
N PRO A 103 -12.26 33.08 -13.87
CA PRO A 103 -13.70 33.22 -13.58
C PRO A 103 -14.41 31.86 -13.58
N GLN A 104 -13.89 30.90 -12.82
CA GLN A 104 -14.36 29.54 -12.74
C GLN A 104 -14.69 29.17 -11.30
N ARG A 105 -15.74 28.36 -11.11
CA ARG A 105 -16.06 27.83 -9.78
C ARG A 105 -15.00 26.81 -9.36
N ARG A 106 -14.62 26.81 -8.09
CA ARG A 106 -13.67 25.83 -7.54
C ARG A 106 -14.06 24.39 -7.85
N GLY A 107 -15.39 24.08 -7.92
CA GLY A 107 -15.89 22.78 -8.32
C GLY A 107 -15.51 22.39 -9.72
N THR A 108 -15.66 23.27 -10.67
CA THR A 108 -15.31 23.06 -12.08
C THR A 108 -13.81 22.80 -12.22
N LEU A 109 -12.96 23.58 -11.52
CA LEU A 109 -11.51 23.37 -11.51
C LEU A 109 -11.16 21.97 -11.02
N PHE A 110 -11.70 21.57 -9.85
CA PHE A 110 -11.43 20.24 -9.28
C PHE A 110 -11.82 19.12 -10.23
N TRP A 111 -13.08 19.11 -10.69
CA TRP A 111 -13.57 18.03 -11.55
C TRP A 111 -12.87 18.00 -12.90
N THR A 112 -12.53 19.15 -13.49
CA THR A 112 -11.80 19.18 -14.75
C THR A 112 -10.43 18.53 -14.61
N HIS A 113 -9.63 18.91 -13.61
CA HIS A 113 -8.30 18.33 -13.37
C HIS A 113 -8.37 16.84 -13.04
N PHE A 114 -9.29 16.44 -12.14
CA PHE A 114 -9.44 15.04 -11.75
C PHE A 114 -9.85 14.14 -12.92
N LEU A 115 -10.92 14.52 -13.62
CA LEU A 115 -11.42 13.74 -14.76
C LEU A 115 -10.44 13.71 -15.93
N THR A 116 -9.72 14.81 -16.19
CA THR A 116 -8.67 14.82 -17.21
C THR A 116 -7.53 13.89 -16.85
N GLY A 117 -7.07 13.90 -15.59
CA GLY A 117 -6.03 12.99 -15.11
C GLY A 117 -6.42 11.52 -15.26
N TRP A 118 -7.65 11.16 -14.85
CA TRP A 118 -8.17 9.81 -15.01
C TRP A 118 -8.35 9.42 -16.48
N ALA A 119 -8.92 10.31 -17.31
CA ALA A 119 -9.11 10.06 -18.73
C ALA A 119 -7.79 9.86 -19.48
N MET A 120 -6.72 10.52 -19.06
CA MET A 120 -5.38 10.30 -19.62
C MET A 120 -4.86 8.89 -19.33
N LEU A 121 -4.98 8.40 -18.10
CA LEU A 121 -4.58 7.04 -17.76
C LEU A 121 -5.46 6.02 -18.51
N ALA A 122 -6.78 6.22 -18.53
CA ALA A 122 -7.70 5.39 -19.31
C ALA A 122 -7.38 5.38 -20.81
N ALA A 123 -6.97 6.51 -21.38
CA ALA A 123 -6.51 6.58 -22.78
C ALA A 123 -5.21 5.80 -23.00
N GLY A 124 -4.31 5.77 -22.01
CA GLY A 124 -3.14 4.90 -22.00
C GLY A 124 -3.51 3.42 -22.03
N ASN A 125 -4.45 3.01 -21.16
CA ASN A 125 -4.97 1.64 -21.16
C ASN A 125 -5.66 1.28 -22.48
N LEU A 126 -6.41 2.21 -23.08
CA LEU A 126 -7.04 1.99 -24.38
C LEU A 126 -6.00 1.81 -25.51
N LEU A 127 -4.93 2.58 -25.49
CA LEU A 127 -3.82 2.40 -26.41
C LEU A 127 -3.17 1.02 -26.26
N VAL A 128 -2.89 0.60 -25.03
CA VAL A 128 -2.34 -0.72 -24.73
C VAL A 128 -3.28 -1.84 -25.17
N LEU A 129 -4.58 -1.70 -24.90
CA LEU A 129 -5.62 -2.61 -25.37
C LEU A 129 -5.57 -2.78 -26.91
N ALA A 130 -5.51 -1.65 -27.63
CA ALA A 130 -5.47 -1.67 -29.10
C ALA A 130 -4.20 -2.33 -29.64
N VAL A 131 -3.03 -2.02 -29.06
CA VAL A 131 -1.75 -2.64 -29.45
C VAL A 131 -1.74 -4.13 -29.14
N THR A 132 -2.26 -4.53 -27.97
CA THR A 132 -2.36 -5.96 -27.59
C THR A 132 -3.31 -6.72 -28.51
N ALA A 133 -4.47 -6.15 -28.82
CA ALA A 133 -5.42 -6.76 -29.74
C ALA A 133 -4.81 -6.92 -31.15
N LEU A 134 -4.08 -5.92 -31.62
CA LEU A 134 -3.35 -6.00 -32.89
C LEU A 134 -2.27 -7.09 -32.87
N ALA A 135 -1.47 -7.16 -31.80
CA ALA A 135 -0.45 -8.18 -31.62
C ALA A 135 -1.07 -9.60 -31.60
N ALA A 136 -2.17 -9.79 -30.90
CA ALA A 136 -2.91 -11.06 -30.87
C ALA A 136 -3.44 -11.46 -32.25
N LEU A 137 -4.08 -10.53 -32.97
CA LEU A 137 -4.62 -10.78 -34.30
C LEU A 137 -3.53 -11.12 -35.32
N LEU A 138 -2.43 -10.37 -35.34
CA LEU A 138 -1.30 -10.63 -36.23
C LEU A 138 -0.60 -11.96 -35.91
N GLY A 139 -0.63 -12.36 -34.64
CA GLY A 139 -0.10 -13.64 -34.17
C GLY A 139 -1.07 -14.82 -34.33
N GLY A 140 -2.28 -14.61 -34.88
CA GLY A 140 -3.26 -15.66 -35.06
C GLY A 140 -3.96 -16.13 -33.78
N LEU A 141 -3.88 -15.38 -32.70
CA LEU A 141 -4.57 -15.67 -31.43
C LEU A 141 -6.03 -15.20 -31.49
N ALA A 142 -6.92 -16.00 -30.90
CA ALA A 142 -8.32 -15.63 -30.76
C ALA A 142 -8.47 -14.50 -29.71
N LEU A 143 -9.20 -13.45 -30.05
CA LEU A 143 -9.55 -12.42 -29.09
C LEU A 143 -10.53 -12.96 -28.05
N THR A 144 -10.21 -12.83 -26.78
CA THR A 144 -11.06 -13.26 -25.66
C THR A 144 -11.64 -12.05 -24.91
N PRO A 145 -12.78 -12.21 -24.20
CA PRO A 145 -13.35 -11.18 -23.35
C PRO A 145 -12.38 -10.70 -22.24
N ALA A 146 -11.37 -11.52 -21.89
CA ALA A 146 -10.37 -11.19 -20.89
C ALA A 146 -9.62 -9.89 -21.19
N LEU A 147 -9.43 -9.54 -22.45
CA LEU A 147 -8.77 -8.30 -22.83
C LEU A 147 -9.61 -7.05 -22.46
N LEU A 148 -10.93 -7.14 -22.62
CA LEU A 148 -11.84 -6.07 -22.15
C LEU A 148 -11.92 -6.03 -20.63
N THR A 149 -11.92 -7.19 -19.97
CA THR A 149 -11.83 -7.28 -18.51
C THR A 149 -10.57 -6.62 -18.00
N TRP A 150 -9.43 -6.92 -18.63
CA TRP A 150 -8.15 -6.28 -18.29
C TRP A 150 -8.24 -4.75 -18.37
N PHE A 151 -8.81 -4.21 -19.46
CA PHE A 151 -8.97 -2.76 -19.64
C PHE A 151 -9.83 -2.15 -18.53
N VAL A 152 -10.95 -2.80 -18.17
CA VAL A 152 -11.83 -2.34 -17.08
C VAL A 152 -11.10 -2.38 -15.74
N VAL A 153 -10.43 -3.49 -15.43
CA VAL A 153 -9.66 -3.65 -14.19
C VAL A 153 -8.57 -2.58 -14.08
N ALA A 154 -7.73 -2.41 -15.10
CA ALA A 154 -6.66 -1.42 -15.11
C ALA A 154 -7.21 0.02 -14.93
N THR A 155 -8.30 0.35 -15.62
CA THR A 155 -8.91 1.69 -15.54
C THR A 155 -9.55 1.97 -14.17
N LEU A 156 -10.13 0.96 -13.50
CA LEU A 156 -10.65 1.08 -12.15
C LEU A 156 -9.52 1.19 -11.12
N LEU A 157 -8.42 0.45 -11.29
CA LEU A 157 -7.23 0.58 -10.46
C LEU A 157 -6.63 1.99 -10.55
N ASP A 158 -6.53 2.54 -11.75
CA ASP A 158 -6.09 3.93 -11.95
C ASP A 158 -7.00 4.93 -11.22
N LEU A 159 -8.32 4.71 -11.22
CA LEU A 159 -9.26 5.55 -10.47
C LEU A 159 -9.03 5.48 -8.96
N ILE A 160 -8.82 4.26 -8.43
CA ILE A 160 -8.59 4.03 -7.00
C ILE A 160 -7.35 4.78 -6.53
N PHE A 161 -6.24 4.61 -7.21
CA PHE A 161 -4.97 5.19 -6.82
C PHE A 161 -4.89 6.69 -7.12
N LEU A 162 -5.52 7.17 -8.20
CA LEU A 162 -5.65 8.59 -8.48
C LEU A 162 -6.50 9.30 -7.40
N ALA A 163 -7.61 8.71 -6.96
CA ALA A 163 -8.47 9.27 -5.91
C ALA A 163 -7.69 9.39 -4.59
N LEU A 164 -6.93 8.36 -4.22
CA LEU A 164 -6.12 8.35 -3.02
C LEU A 164 -4.99 9.41 -3.08
N GLY A 165 -4.29 9.50 -4.23
CA GLY A 165 -3.28 10.52 -4.48
C GLY A 165 -3.86 11.94 -4.45
N THR A 166 -5.07 12.12 -4.99
CA THR A 166 -5.78 13.40 -4.96
C THR A 166 -6.12 13.81 -3.52
N LEU A 167 -6.57 12.87 -2.67
CA LEU A 167 -6.80 13.15 -1.26
C LEU A 167 -5.51 13.63 -0.57
N CYS A 168 -4.39 12.94 -0.81
CA CYS A 168 -3.09 13.34 -0.28
C CYS A 168 -2.69 14.75 -0.75
N ALA A 169 -2.94 15.08 -2.03
CA ALA A 169 -2.68 16.42 -2.57
C ALA A 169 -3.55 17.51 -1.93
N MET A 170 -4.79 17.18 -1.49
CA MET A 170 -5.65 18.17 -0.80
C MET A 170 -5.19 18.45 0.63
N VAL A 171 -4.57 17.48 1.28
CA VAL A 171 -4.20 17.50 2.70
C VAL A 171 -2.86 18.21 2.95
N THR A 172 -1.96 18.23 1.96
CA THR A 172 -0.66 18.89 2.07
C THR A 172 -0.56 20.13 1.17
N GLY A 173 0.28 21.10 1.55
CA GLY A 173 0.64 22.28 0.77
C GLY A 173 2.03 22.21 0.13
N TRP A 174 2.79 21.15 0.36
CA TRP A 174 4.16 20.99 -0.12
C TRP A 174 4.26 19.85 -1.14
N LEU A 175 4.83 20.16 -2.32
CA LEU A 175 4.86 19.23 -3.46
C LEU A 175 5.53 17.89 -3.12
N LEU A 176 6.66 17.92 -2.42
CA LEU A 176 7.38 16.69 -2.03
C LEU A 176 6.67 15.89 -0.94
N ALA A 177 5.77 16.51 -0.17
CA ALA A 177 5.03 15.81 0.86
C ALA A 177 3.87 14.97 0.27
N VAL A 178 3.39 15.28 -0.94
CA VAL A 178 2.31 14.50 -1.58
C VAL A 178 2.73 13.04 -1.82
N PRO A 179 3.82 12.74 -2.54
CA PRO A 179 4.23 11.35 -2.77
C PRO A 179 4.61 10.62 -1.47
N VAL A 180 5.21 11.32 -0.50
CA VAL A 180 5.55 10.71 0.81
C VAL A 180 4.29 10.32 1.57
N LEU A 181 3.30 11.21 1.66
CA LEU A 181 2.02 10.93 2.31
C LEU A 181 1.25 9.82 1.57
N TYR A 182 1.28 9.85 0.25
CA TYR A 182 0.67 8.85 -0.60
C TYR A 182 1.28 7.45 -0.38
N ALA A 183 2.61 7.34 -0.38
CA ALA A 183 3.31 6.10 -0.07
C ALA A 183 2.99 5.64 1.37
N ALA A 184 2.99 6.56 2.34
CA ALA A 184 2.64 6.24 3.71
C ALA A 184 1.22 5.66 3.83
N VAL A 185 0.22 6.29 3.22
CA VAL A 185 -1.17 5.79 3.28
C VAL A 185 -1.30 4.40 2.63
N ASN A 186 -0.54 4.12 1.56
CA ASN A 186 -0.59 2.83 0.88
C ASN A 186 0.16 1.71 1.58
N CYS A 187 1.23 2.01 2.36
CA CYS A 187 2.13 0.99 2.89
C CYS A 187 2.17 0.94 4.42
N LEU A 188 1.67 1.99 5.11
CA LEU A 188 1.87 2.17 6.54
C LEU A 188 1.32 1.01 7.37
N ALA A 189 0.12 0.53 7.07
CA ALA A 189 -0.51 -0.51 7.87
C ALA A 189 0.28 -1.84 7.79
N VAL A 190 0.67 -2.27 6.58
CA VAL A 190 1.50 -3.48 6.40
C VAL A 190 2.88 -3.29 7.02
N ALA A 191 3.50 -2.12 6.83
CA ALA A 191 4.82 -1.84 7.40
C ALA A 191 4.80 -1.87 8.93
N LEU A 192 3.79 -1.26 9.56
CA LEU A 192 3.65 -1.27 11.02
C LEU A 192 3.35 -2.67 11.57
N THR A 193 2.50 -3.44 10.88
CA THR A 193 2.20 -4.82 11.29
C THR A 193 3.46 -5.67 11.17
N TRP A 194 4.19 -5.59 10.08
CA TRP A 194 5.42 -6.33 9.88
C TRP A 194 6.48 -5.95 10.91
N LEU A 195 6.69 -4.64 11.17
CA LEU A 195 7.63 -4.17 12.21
C LEU A 195 7.19 -4.60 13.61
N GLY A 196 5.88 -4.60 13.87
CA GLY A 196 5.33 -5.09 15.14
C GLY A 196 5.55 -6.59 15.32
N GLN A 197 5.37 -7.38 14.26
CA GLN A 197 5.65 -8.82 14.26
C GLN A 197 7.14 -9.10 14.47
N GLN A 198 8.04 -8.36 13.80
CA GLN A 198 9.48 -8.46 14.02
C GLN A 198 9.85 -8.13 15.47
N LEU A 199 9.26 -7.09 16.03
CA LEU A 199 9.49 -6.71 17.41
C LEU A 199 8.95 -7.76 18.38
N ALA A 200 7.79 -8.35 18.09
CA ALA A 200 7.20 -9.43 18.87
C ALA A 200 8.08 -10.69 18.84
N GLU A 201 8.60 -11.08 17.68
CA GLU A 201 9.54 -12.21 17.52
C GLU A 201 10.82 -12.02 18.35
N LEU A 202 11.30 -10.79 18.47
CA LEU A 202 12.47 -10.46 19.28
C LEU A 202 12.22 -10.43 20.78
N LEU A 203 11.01 -10.09 21.23
CA LEU A 203 10.70 -9.80 22.63
C LEU A 203 9.79 -10.84 23.30
N LEU A 204 8.96 -11.52 22.54
CA LEU A 204 8.02 -12.55 23.01
C LEU A 204 8.63 -13.92 22.81
N ASP A 205 8.76 -14.67 23.89
CA ASP A 205 9.24 -16.05 23.83
C ASP A 205 8.15 -16.92 23.16
N GLY A 206 8.51 -17.66 22.11
CA GLY A 206 7.60 -18.55 21.37
C GLY A 206 6.71 -17.89 20.33
N PHE A 207 6.89 -16.59 20.04
CA PHE A 207 6.21 -15.96 18.92
C PHE A 207 6.95 -16.28 17.62
N THR A 208 6.20 -16.76 16.63
CA THR A 208 6.67 -16.94 15.24
C THR A 208 5.84 -16.03 14.33
N MET A 209 6.46 -15.55 13.26
CA MET A 209 5.76 -14.71 12.31
C MET A 209 4.64 -15.50 11.62
N PRO A 210 3.40 -14.99 11.59
CA PRO A 210 2.33 -15.63 10.84
C PRO A 210 2.57 -15.53 9.34
N ASP A 211 2.27 -16.60 8.61
CA ASP A 211 2.40 -16.68 7.14
C ASP A 211 1.57 -15.63 6.40
N ALA A 212 0.46 -15.21 7.00
CA ALA A 212 -0.44 -14.24 6.38
C ALA A 212 -0.63 -13.01 7.25
N GLN A 213 -0.74 -11.86 6.61
CA GLN A 213 -1.02 -10.61 7.29
C GLN A 213 -2.47 -10.59 7.83
N PRO A 214 -2.72 -9.98 9.01
CA PRO A 214 -4.07 -9.85 9.57
C PRO A 214 -5.05 -9.21 8.58
N VAL A 215 -6.30 -9.66 8.59
CA VAL A 215 -7.34 -9.19 7.65
C VAL A 215 -7.48 -7.66 7.70
N ILE A 216 -7.47 -7.07 8.90
CA ILE A 216 -7.56 -5.60 9.07
C ILE A 216 -6.41 -4.89 8.36
N THR A 217 -5.17 -5.39 8.51
CA THR A 217 -3.98 -4.82 7.87
C THR A 217 -4.08 -4.89 6.36
N ARG A 218 -4.55 -6.02 5.82
CA ARG A 218 -4.77 -6.21 4.39
C ARG A 218 -5.74 -5.16 3.83
N TRP A 219 -6.91 -4.99 4.45
CA TRP A 219 -7.91 -4.01 4.00
C TRP A 219 -7.47 -2.55 4.18
N LEU A 220 -6.63 -2.25 5.17
CA LEU A 220 -6.04 -0.92 5.34
C LEU A 220 -4.91 -0.61 4.36
N THR A 221 -4.42 -1.62 3.62
CA THR A 221 -3.36 -1.49 2.62
C THR A 221 -3.90 -1.87 1.24
N PRO A 222 -4.49 -0.93 0.48
CA PRO A 222 -5.14 -1.23 -0.81
C PRO A 222 -4.25 -2.00 -1.78
N VAL A 223 -2.97 -1.62 -1.86
CA VAL A 223 -1.97 -2.29 -2.72
C VAL A 223 -1.85 -3.76 -2.38
N TYR A 224 -1.66 -4.07 -1.10
CA TYR A 224 -1.44 -5.45 -0.65
C TYR A 224 -2.68 -6.31 -0.89
N GLN A 225 -3.88 -5.83 -0.51
CA GLN A 225 -5.13 -6.57 -0.69
C GLN A 225 -5.45 -6.79 -2.17
N LEU A 226 -5.26 -5.76 -3.02
CA LEU A 226 -5.50 -5.87 -4.44
C LEU A 226 -4.50 -6.84 -5.11
N ILE A 227 -3.21 -6.81 -4.76
CA ILE A 227 -2.23 -7.78 -5.28
C ILE A 227 -2.62 -9.21 -4.86
N CYS A 228 -3.02 -9.42 -3.60
CA CYS A 228 -3.43 -10.75 -3.13
C CYS A 228 -4.65 -11.29 -3.90
N ASP A 229 -5.69 -10.47 -4.08
CA ASP A 229 -6.96 -10.95 -4.63
C ASP A 229 -6.98 -10.97 -6.17
N LEU A 230 -6.29 -10.03 -6.84
CA LEU A 230 -6.17 -9.99 -8.29
C LEU A 230 -5.04 -10.89 -8.80
N GLY A 231 -3.92 -10.96 -8.09
CA GLY A 231 -2.77 -11.78 -8.47
C GLY A 231 -3.03 -13.29 -8.39
N GLN A 232 -4.04 -13.73 -7.65
CA GLN A 232 -4.45 -15.15 -7.57
C GLN A 232 -5.21 -15.64 -8.81
N SER A 233 -5.53 -14.76 -9.73
CA SER A 233 -6.32 -15.08 -10.92
C SER A 233 -5.49 -15.74 -12.04
N GLY A 234 -4.17 -15.73 -11.94
CA GLY A 234 -3.25 -16.32 -12.92
C GLY A 234 -2.61 -17.63 -12.44
N PRO A 235 -2.14 -18.48 -13.38
CA PRO A 235 -1.41 -19.70 -13.06
C PRO A 235 0.00 -19.45 -12.50
N SER A 236 0.58 -18.29 -12.75
CA SER A 236 1.90 -17.87 -12.26
C SER A 236 1.79 -17.27 -10.87
N TYR A 237 1.77 -18.14 -9.91
CA TYR A 237 1.75 -17.79 -8.51
C TYR A 237 3.15 -17.44 -7.99
N SER A 238 3.34 -16.28 -7.38
CA SER A 238 4.57 -15.97 -6.63
C SER A 238 4.37 -16.32 -5.15
N PRO A 239 4.96 -17.39 -4.64
CA PRO A 239 4.87 -17.77 -3.22
C PRO A 239 5.35 -16.66 -2.28
N PHE A 240 6.24 -15.81 -2.79
CA PHE A 240 6.86 -14.71 -2.04
C PHE A 240 5.89 -13.61 -1.63
N LEU A 241 4.82 -13.35 -2.43
CA LEU A 241 3.87 -12.27 -2.15
C LEU A 241 2.66 -12.72 -1.31
N THR A 242 2.32 -13.99 -1.32
CA THR A 242 1.08 -14.47 -0.72
C THR A 242 1.24 -15.49 0.40
N GLY A 243 2.45 -16.02 0.63
CA GLY A 243 2.72 -17.03 1.68
C GLY A 243 1.99 -18.35 1.50
N LYS A 244 1.24 -18.58 0.40
CA LYS A 244 0.50 -19.80 0.15
C LYS A 244 1.32 -20.77 -0.68
N LEU A 245 1.34 -22.03 -0.25
CA LEU A 245 1.97 -23.13 -0.97
C LEU A 245 1.20 -23.54 -2.23
N PRO A 246 1.87 -24.19 -3.20
CA PRO A 246 1.29 -24.57 -4.50
C PRO A 246 0.01 -25.42 -4.44
N ASP A 247 -0.23 -26.15 -3.36
CA ASP A 247 -1.38 -27.07 -3.22
C ASP A 247 -2.72 -26.36 -2.91
N ASP A 248 -2.68 -25.10 -2.46
CA ASP A 248 -3.89 -24.27 -2.25
C ASP A 248 -4.34 -23.56 -3.55
N ARG A 249 -3.96 -24.09 -4.71
CA ARG A 249 -4.41 -23.57 -6.01
C ARG A 249 -5.93 -23.75 -6.11
N ILE A 250 -6.66 -22.68 -5.88
CA ILE A 250 -7.99 -22.59 -6.43
C ILE A 250 -7.77 -22.57 -7.95
N GLN A 251 -8.01 -23.70 -8.58
CA GLN A 251 -8.00 -23.80 -10.04
C GLN A 251 -9.16 -22.93 -10.54
N ASN A 252 -8.90 -21.66 -10.77
CA ASN A 252 -9.82 -20.77 -11.46
C ASN A 252 -9.76 -21.01 -12.98
N ALA A 253 -9.54 -22.26 -13.39
CA ALA A 253 -9.42 -22.68 -14.79
C ALA A 253 -10.66 -22.33 -15.64
N ASP A 254 -11.81 -22.07 -15.01
CA ASP A 254 -13.06 -21.85 -15.70
C ASP A 254 -13.50 -20.37 -15.79
N CYS A 255 -12.71 -19.42 -15.32
CA CYS A 255 -13.07 -18.00 -15.45
C CYS A 255 -12.76 -17.47 -16.85
N ALA A 256 -13.75 -17.46 -17.73
CA ALA A 256 -13.64 -16.90 -19.09
C ALA A 256 -13.13 -15.43 -19.12
N SER A 257 -13.30 -14.70 -18.03
CA SER A 257 -12.84 -13.33 -17.86
C SER A 257 -11.40 -13.21 -17.35
N GLY A 258 -10.77 -14.29 -16.90
CA GLY A 258 -9.44 -14.28 -16.28
C GLY A 258 -9.37 -13.59 -14.91
N LEU A 259 -10.50 -13.23 -14.32
CA LEU A 259 -10.56 -12.62 -12.98
C LEU A 259 -11.54 -13.39 -12.09
N ALA A 260 -11.07 -13.85 -10.93
CA ALA A 260 -11.89 -14.56 -9.96
C ALA A 260 -13.00 -13.67 -9.35
N PRO A 261 -14.12 -14.25 -8.90
CA PRO A 261 -15.21 -13.50 -8.25
C PRO A 261 -14.75 -12.68 -7.04
N GLN A 262 -13.78 -13.19 -6.28
CA GLN A 262 -13.18 -12.48 -5.15
C GLN A 262 -12.44 -11.22 -5.60
N GLY A 263 -11.68 -11.29 -6.70
CA GLY A 263 -11.00 -10.13 -7.29
C GLY A 263 -11.98 -9.03 -7.71
N TRP A 264 -13.11 -9.40 -8.34
CA TRP A 264 -14.17 -8.45 -8.66
C TRP A 264 -14.76 -7.79 -7.42
N ARG A 265 -15.06 -8.58 -6.39
CA ARG A 265 -15.61 -8.06 -5.13
C ARG A 265 -14.67 -7.02 -4.52
N THR A 266 -13.40 -7.33 -4.38
CA THR A 266 -12.39 -6.43 -3.82
C THR A 266 -12.22 -5.16 -4.65
N LEU A 267 -12.12 -5.29 -5.96
CA LEU A 267 -12.01 -4.16 -6.89
C LEU A 267 -13.21 -3.21 -6.79
N LEU A 268 -14.44 -3.73 -6.74
CA LEU A 268 -15.65 -2.93 -6.60
C LEU A 268 -15.73 -2.21 -5.25
N ILE A 269 -15.34 -2.88 -4.16
CA ILE A 269 -15.30 -2.26 -2.82
C ILE A 269 -14.31 -1.08 -2.82
N PHE A 270 -13.08 -1.27 -3.31
CA PHE A 270 -12.10 -0.18 -3.36
C PHE A 270 -12.50 0.91 -4.35
N THR A 271 -13.18 0.59 -5.44
CA THR A 271 -13.75 1.59 -6.36
C THR A 271 -14.81 2.43 -5.67
N ALA A 272 -15.71 1.83 -4.89
CA ALA A 272 -16.69 2.57 -4.09
C ALA A 272 -16.01 3.49 -3.06
N VAL A 273 -14.99 2.99 -2.37
CA VAL A 273 -14.17 3.80 -1.46
C VAL A 273 -13.50 4.95 -2.22
N ALA A 274 -12.94 4.72 -3.40
CA ALA A 274 -12.31 5.75 -4.22
C ALA A 274 -13.28 6.86 -4.62
N LEU A 275 -14.53 6.53 -4.95
CA LEU A 275 -15.56 7.52 -5.22
C LEU A 275 -15.85 8.38 -3.99
N VAL A 276 -15.97 7.77 -2.81
CA VAL A 276 -16.14 8.50 -1.53
C VAL A 276 -14.94 9.41 -1.26
N LEU A 277 -13.71 8.92 -1.45
CA LEU A 277 -12.48 9.71 -1.29
C LEU A 277 -12.41 10.87 -2.28
N THR A 278 -12.88 10.69 -3.51
CA THR A 278 -12.97 11.76 -4.51
C THR A 278 -13.92 12.87 -4.07
N VAL A 279 -15.11 12.50 -3.55
CA VAL A 279 -16.07 13.48 -3.01
C VAL A 279 -15.47 14.20 -1.80
N LEU A 280 -14.83 13.47 -0.89
CA LEU A 280 -14.14 14.04 0.27
C LEU A 280 -13.02 15.02 -0.16
N SER A 281 -12.23 14.64 -1.14
CA SER A 281 -11.18 15.49 -1.74
C SER A 281 -11.76 16.78 -2.31
N ARG A 282 -12.92 16.69 -2.97
CA ARG A 282 -13.66 17.84 -3.49
C ARG A 282 -14.13 18.78 -2.35
N LEU A 283 -14.62 18.21 -1.24
CA LEU A 283 -15.04 19.01 -0.07
C LEU A 283 -13.84 19.70 0.59
N LEU A 284 -12.72 18.99 0.76
CA LEU A 284 -11.49 19.56 1.30
C LEU A 284 -10.92 20.65 0.41
N TYR A 285 -10.96 20.45 -0.93
CA TYR A 285 -10.56 21.48 -1.88
C TYR A 285 -11.36 22.79 -1.71
N GLY A 286 -12.68 22.67 -1.48
CA GLY A 286 -13.53 23.83 -1.22
C GLY A 286 -13.17 24.61 0.04
N ARG A 287 -12.72 23.90 1.09
CA ARG A 287 -12.38 24.50 2.40
C ARG A 287 -10.91 24.93 2.49
N ARG A 288 -10.08 24.56 1.54
CA ARG A 288 -8.64 24.87 1.53
C ARG A 288 -8.41 26.36 1.31
N LYS A 289 -7.65 26.99 2.21
CA LYS A 289 -7.16 28.36 2.02
C LYS A 289 -5.94 28.38 1.10
N SER A 290 -5.88 29.34 0.19
CA SER A 290 -4.76 29.50 -0.77
C SER A 290 -3.43 29.85 -0.09
N GLU A 291 -3.47 30.43 1.11
CA GLU A 291 -2.32 30.83 1.92
C GLU A 291 -1.50 29.65 2.46
N LEU A 292 -2.05 28.42 2.44
CA LEU A 292 -1.40 27.22 2.96
C LEU A 292 -0.46 26.53 1.94
N SER A 293 -0.24 27.17 0.80
CA SER A 293 0.72 26.74 -0.21
C SER A 293 2.15 26.82 0.38
N GLY A 294 2.87 25.69 0.32
CA GLY A 294 4.22 25.54 0.88
C GLY A 294 4.29 25.00 2.31
N ASP A 295 3.16 24.75 2.99
CA ASP A 295 3.13 24.13 4.31
C ASP A 295 3.04 22.60 4.22
N ALA A 296 3.81 21.89 5.05
CA ALA A 296 3.83 20.42 5.07
C ALA A 296 2.46 19.82 5.45
N ALA A 297 1.68 20.52 6.29
CA ALA A 297 0.32 20.14 6.66
C ALA A 297 -0.64 21.30 6.38
N ALA A 298 -1.60 21.09 5.48
CA ALA A 298 -2.58 22.08 5.09
C ALA A 298 -3.57 22.43 6.22
N PHE A 299 -3.72 21.56 7.23
CA PHE A 299 -4.64 21.78 8.34
C PHE A 299 -3.88 21.80 9.68
N PRO A 300 -4.10 22.78 10.57
CA PRO A 300 -3.39 22.92 11.84
C PRO A 300 -3.49 21.70 12.77
N TRP A 301 -4.64 21.02 12.79
CA TRP A 301 -4.88 19.83 13.61
C TRP A 301 -4.03 18.60 13.19
N MET A 302 -3.57 18.57 11.94
CA MET A 302 -2.71 17.48 11.45
C MET A 302 -1.25 17.61 11.91
N ARG A 303 -0.81 18.80 12.29
CA ARG A 303 0.59 19.03 12.70
C ARG A 303 1.04 18.16 13.87
N PRO A 304 0.26 18.03 14.98
CA PRO A 304 0.64 17.12 16.06
C PRO A 304 0.59 15.65 15.65
N VAL A 305 -0.44 15.25 14.88
CA VAL A 305 -0.57 13.87 14.37
C VAL A 305 0.61 13.48 13.49
N PHE A 306 1.02 14.36 12.58
CA PHE A 306 2.18 14.14 11.72
C PHE A 306 3.47 13.95 12.55
N ARG A 307 3.72 14.80 13.55
CA ARG A 307 4.93 14.71 14.39
C ARG A 307 4.98 13.42 15.21
N LEU A 308 3.88 13.08 15.87
CA LEU A 308 3.77 11.83 16.64
C LEU A 308 3.87 10.61 15.71
N GLY A 309 3.18 10.64 14.57
CA GLY A 309 3.23 9.57 13.58
C GLY A 309 4.65 9.32 13.06
N VAL A 310 5.36 10.36 12.64
CA VAL A 310 6.77 10.23 12.19
C VAL A 310 7.68 9.76 13.31
N GLY A 311 7.45 10.23 14.55
CA GLY A 311 8.22 9.80 15.73
C GLY A 311 8.05 8.32 16.04
N LEU A 312 6.82 7.82 16.03
CA LEU A 312 6.50 6.40 16.30
C LEU A 312 6.92 5.50 15.14
N VAL A 313 6.45 5.82 13.92
CA VAL A 313 6.70 5.01 12.72
C VAL A 313 8.18 4.99 12.33
N GLY A 314 8.88 6.12 12.47
CA GLY A 314 10.32 6.20 12.21
C GLY A 314 11.16 5.65 13.35
N GLY A 315 10.69 5.78 14.59
CA GLY A 315 11.36 5.27 15.78
C GLY A 315 11.49 3.75 15.81
N LEU A 316 10.49 3.03 15.30
CA LEU A 316 10.49 1.57 15.22
C LEU A 316 11.65 1.04 14.34
N PRO A 317 11.69 1.26 13.02
CA PRO A 317 12.71 0.68 12.15
C PRO A 317 14.10 1.26 12.40
N LEU A 318 14.20 2.58 12.63
CA LEU A 318 15.49 3.21 12.88
C LEU A 318 16.05 2.85 14.26
N GLY A 319 15.18 2.60 15.26
CA GLY A 319 15.59 2.07 16.56
C GLY A 319 16.11 0.65 16.47
N MET A 320 15.45 -0.23 15.70
CA MET A 320 15.94 -1.59 15.41
C MET A 320 17.26 -1.54 14.64
N LEU A 321 17.37 -0.68 13.63
CA LEU A 321 18.62 -0.48 12.89
C LEU A 321 19.75 -0.01 13.80
N LEU A 322 19.48 0.98 14.67
CA LEU A 322 20.47 1.48 15.63
C LEU A 322 20.90 0.38 16.59
N TYR A 323 19.98 -0.47 17.05
CA TYR A 323 20.30 -1.62 17.89
C TYR A 323 21.26 -2.58 17.18
N VAL A 324 20.99 -2.92 15.92
CA VAL A 324 21.89 -3.77 15.12
C VAL A 324 23.27 -3.13 14.99
N LEU A 325 23.36 -1.85 14.65
CA LEU A 325 24.62 -1.13 14.49
C LEU A 325 25.45 -1.07 15.79
N VAL A 326 24.79 -0.83 16.94
CA VAL A 326 25.46 -0.80 18.25
C VAL A 326 25.88 -2.20 18.72
N SER A 327 25.23 -3.23 18.23
CA SER A 327 25.51 -4.63 18.56
C SER A 327 26.59 -5.27 17.67
N VAL A 328 26.97 -4.64 16.56
CA VAL A 328 28.04 -5.11 15.67
C VAL A 328 29.37 -5.19 16.43
N GLY A 329 30.03 -6.35 16.33
CA GLY A 329 31.32 -6.60 16.98
C GLY A 329 31.25 -6.94 18.48
N ARG A 330 30.06 -7.05 19.05
CA ARG A 330 29.83 -7.55 20.41
C ARG A 330 29.31 -8.99 20.35
N SER A 331 30.12 -9.93 20.72
CA SER A 331 29.69 -11.32 21.00
C SER A 331 28.94 -11.35 22.34
N GLY A 332 27.67 -11.03 22.33
CA GLY A 332 26.85 -11.02 23.54
C GLY A 332 25.38 -11.25 23.20
N ASP A 333 24.67 -11.81 24.18
CA ASP A 333 23.27 -12.13 24.08
C ASP A 333 22.41 -10.91 23.75
N PHE A 334 21.24 -11.17 23.14
CA PHE A 334 20.21 -10.19 22.89
C PHE A 334 19.84 -9.46 24.18
N SER A 335 19.84 -8.12 24.16
CA SER A 335 19.49 -7.30 25.31
C SER A 335 18.24 -6.46 25.02
N PRO A 336 17.06 -6.84 25.56
CA PRO A 336 15.83 -6.08 25.42
C PRO A 336 15.95 -4.62 25.88
N ALA A 337 16.69 -4.39 26.97
CA ALA A 337 16.90 -3.05 27.50
C ALA A 337 17.65 -2.12 26.52
N ARG A 338 18.69 -2.65 25.83
CA ARG A 338 19.40 -1.89 24.78
C ARG A 338 18.49 -1.56 23.60
N LEU A 339 17.65 -2.51 23.18
CA LEU A 339 16.67 -2.30 22.11
C LEU A 339 15.70 -1.18 22.49
N CYS A 340 15.13 -1.21 23.71
CA CYS A 340 14.22 -0.17 24.20
C CYS A 340 14.88 1.22 24.18
N VAL A 341 16.13 1.32 24.62
CA VAL A 341 16.88 2.59 24.61
C VAL A 341 17.10 3.08 23.18
N CYS A 342 17.52 2.21 22.26
CA CYS A 342 17.73 2.57 20.86
C CYS A 342 16.43 3.06 20.20
N MET A 343 15.31 2.40 20.47
CA MET A 343 13.99 2.81 19.95
C MET A 343 13.53 4.15 20.53
N ALA A 344 13.69 4.36 21.83
CA ALA A 344 13.36 5.63 22.48
C ALA A 344 14.19 6.78 21.91
N VAL A 345 15.50 6.61 21.75
CA VAL A 345 16.41 7.61 21.19
C VAL A 345 16.01 7.96 19.75
N MET A 346 15.81 6.96 18.90
CA MET A 346 15.42 7.20 17.51
C MET A 346 14.00 7.78 17.38
N GLY A 347 13.09 7.39 18.26
CA GLY A 347 11.74 8.00 18.33
C GLY A 347 11.80 9.49 18.66
N ILE A 348 12.64 9.88 19.62
CA ILE A 348 12.90 11.31 19.95
C ILE A 348 13.49 12.04 18.74
N VAL A 349 14.51 11.47 18.10
CA VAL A 349 15.16 12.07 16.92
C VAL A 349 14.17 12.29 15.78
N CYS A 350 13.39 11.26 15.44
CA CYS A 350 12.37 11.34 14.38
C CYS A 350 11.27 12.36 14.71
N TYR A 351 10.80 12.40 15.96
CA TYR A 351 9.80 13.38 16.41
C TYR A 351 10.33 14.82 16.29
N LEU A 352 11.57 15.06 16.75
CA LEU A 352 12.18 16.38 16.67
C LEU A 352 12.46 16.79 15.22
N ALA A 353 12.92 15.88 14.38
CA ALA A 353 13.08 16.12 12.94
C ALA A 353 11.75 16.52 12.28
N ALA A 354 10.67 15.79 12.59
CA ALA A 354 9.33 16.15 12.10
C ALA A 354 8.85 17.50 12.66
N ALA A 355 9.16 17.82 13.91
CA ALA A 355 8.83 19.11 14.51
C ALA A 355 9.57 20.28 13.84
N MET A 356 10.85 20.07 13.47
CA MET A 356 11.64 21.05 12.71
C MET A 356 11.10 21.25 11.30
N LEU A 357 10.73 20.17 10.60
CA LEU A 357 10.13 20.24 9.27
C LEU A 357 8.81 21.01 9.28
N VAL A 358 7.92 20.72 10.24
CA VAL A 358 6.63 21.42 10.37
C VAL A 358 6.80 22.87 10.81
N GLY A 359 7.77 23.14 11.69
CA GLY A 359 8.05 24.49 12.23
C GLY A 359 8.92 25.35 11.32
N LYS A 360 9.55 24.78 10.30
CA LYS A 360 10.53 25.43 9.39
C LYS A 360 11.65 26.18 10.16
N THR A 361 11.98 25.71 11.37
CA THR A 361 13.00 26.34 12.23
C THR A 361 13.60 25.32 13.21
N LEU A 362 14.88 25.47 13.49
CA LEU A 362 15.59 24.66 14.47
C LEU A 362 15.29 25.08 15.93
N ARG A 363 14.77 26.29 16.15
CA ARG A 363 14.50 26.84 17.51
C ARG A 363 13.25 26.25 18.18
N VAL A 364 12.63 25.24 17.56
CA VAL A 364 11.41 24.59 18.07
C VAL A 364 11.72 23.58 19.18
N LEU A 365 12.98 23.13 19.34
CA LEU A 365 13.37 22.05 20.24
C LEU A 365 12.82 22.19 21.69
N PRO A 366 13.06 23.27 22.44
CA PRO A 366 12.68 23.31 23.86
C PRO A 366 11.16 23.26 24.07
N LYS A 367 10.39 23.82 23.14
CA LYS A 367 8.92 23.84 23.23
C LYS A 367 8.26 22.50 22.87
N ARG A 368 9.00 21.56 22.26
CA ARG A 368 8.48 20.28 21.75
C ARG A 368 9.02 19.05 22.49
N LEU A 369 9.90 19.24 23.48
CA LEU A 369 10.40 18.17 24.35
C LEU A 369 9.30 17.31 24.99
N PRO A 370 8.16 17.86 25.49
CA PRO A 370 7.11 17.02 26.05
C PRO A 370 6.54 16.01 25.05
N GLY A 371 6.34 16.41 23.79
CA GLY A 371 5.86 15.49 22.75
C GLY A 371 6.90 14.42 22.38
N ALA A 372 8.19 14.76 22.38
CA ALA A 372 9.26 13.79 22.19
C ALA A 372 9.33 12.79 23.34
N ALA A 373 9.13 13.24 24.58
CA ALA A 373 9.06 12.37 25.75
C ALA A 373 7.86 11.41 25.68
N VAL A 374 6.69 11.88 25.23
CA VAL A 374 5.52 11.02 25.00
C VAL A 374 5.83 9.97 23.95
N THR A 375 6.47 10.32 22.83
CA THR A 375 6.87 9.36 21.79
C THR A 375 7.80 8.30 22.35
N ALA A 376 8.83 8.68 23.10
CA ALA A 376 9.75 7.75 23.73
C ALA A 376 9.03 6.84 24.74
N LEU A 377 8.16 7.41 25.57
CA LEU A 377 7.38 6.65 26.55
C LEU A 377 6.50 5.58 25.86
N VAL A 378 5.80 5.94 24.79
CA VAL A 378 4.96 4.98 24.04
C VAL A 378 5.81 3.84 23.47
N LEU A 379 6.98 4.12 22.89
CA LEU A 379 7.88 3.09 22.36
C LEU A 379 8.44 2.18 23.46
N VAL A 380 8.81 2.74 24.61
CA VAL A 380 9.26 1.97 25.77
C VAL A 380 8.13 1.09 26.33
N LEU A 381 6.91 1.65 26.47
CA LEU A 381 5.76 0.89 26.93
C LEU A 381 5.40 -0.25 25.97
N LEU A 382 5.56 -0.03 24.66
CA LEU A 382 5.39 -1.08 23.65
C LEU A 382 6.39 -2.22 23.86
N CYS A 383 7.68 -1.90 24.03
CA CYS A 383 8.72 -2.90 24.26
C CYS A 383 8.52 -3.64 25.58
N VAL A 384 8.24 -2.91 26.67
CA VAL A 384 8.00 -3.51 28.00
C VAL A 384 6.73 -4.36 28.00
N GLY A 385 5.66 -3.89 27.35
CA GLY A 385 4.41 -4.62 27.25
C GLY A 385 4.55 -5.93 26.47
N LEU A 386 5.30 -5.92 25.36
CA LEU A 386 5.60 -7.13 24.61
C LEU A 386 6.48 -8.07 25.44
N ARG A 387 7.54 -7.57 26.10
CA ARG A 387 8.42 -8.42 26.93
C ARG A 387 7.73 -9.03 28.14
N ALA A 388 6.78 -8.30 28.74
CA ALA A 388 5.98 -8.76 29.87
C ALA A 388 4.80 -9.64 29.45
N ASP A 389 4.63 -9.89 28.15
CA ASP A 389 3.51 -10.65 27.58
C ASP A 389 2.15 -10.23 28.19
N VAL A 390 1.89 -8.93 28.23
CA VAL A 390 0.64 -8.38 28.83
C VAL A 390 -0.62 -8.97 28.17
N PHE A 391 -0.51 -9.48 26.95
CA PHE A 391 -1.61 -10.10 26.22
C PHE A 391 -1.73 -11.62 26.44
N GLY A 392 -0.83 -12.23 27.21
CA GLY A 392 -0.81 -13.66 27.49
C GLY A 392 -0.72 -14.50 26.21
N TYR A 393 0.07 -14.05 25.24
CA TYR A 393 0.22 -14.77 23.96
C TYR A 393 0.97 -16.08 24.14
N ALA A 394 1.99 -16.03 24.97
CA ALA A 394 2.87 -17.14 25.20
C ALA A 394 2.18 -18.33 25.93
N ASP A 395 1.09 -18.06 26.64
CA ASP A 395 0.31 -19.09 27.36
C ASP A 395 -0.87 -19.61 26.52
N ARG A 396 -1.06 -19.10 25.29
CA ARG A 396 -2.14 -19.55 24.39
C ARG A 396 -1.71 -20.82 23.67
N THR A 397 -2.20 -21.93 24.15
CA THR A 397 -2.15 -23.20 23.42
C THR A 397 -3.52 -23.46 22.77
N PRO A 398 -3.61 -23.84 21.49
CA PRO A 398 -4.89 -24.23 20.89
C PRO A 398 -5.43 -25.49 21.57
N GLN A 399 -6.74 -25.69 21.55
CA GLN A 399 -7.32 -26.97 21.97
C GLN A 399 -7.09 -27.97 20.83
N ALA A 400 -6.74 -29.22 21.19
CA ALA A 400 -6.43 -30.25 20.19
C ALA A 400 -7.62 -30.57 19.27
N GLU A 401 -8.85 -30.31 19.76
CA GLU A 401 -10.10 -30.50 19.02
C GLU A 401 -10.32 -29.45 17.93
N ASP A 402 -9.74 -28.25 18.08
CA ASP A 402 -9.86 -27.14 17.12
C ASP A 402 -8.79 -27.20 16.02
N VAL A 403 -7.79 -28.07 16.14
CA VAL A 403 -6.68 -28.17 15.20
C VAL A 403 -6.97 -29.20 14.13
N ALA A 404 -7.16 -28.76 12.89
CA ALA A 404 -7.37 -29.66 11.76
C ALA A 404 -6.05 -30.33 11.31
N ARG A 405 -4.94 -29.60 11.32
CA ARG A 405 -3.60 -30.10 10.99
C ARG A 405 -2.51 -29.23 11.62
N ALA A 406 -1.35 -29.80 11.88
CA ALA A 406 -0.17 -29.07 12.34
C ALA A 406 1.01 -29.33 11.42
N ARG A 407 1.69 -28.29 11.00
CA ARG A 407 2.96 -28.41 10.27
C ARG A 407 4.10 -28.04 11.21
N VAL A 408 5.00 -28.97 11.40
CA VAL A 408 6.16 -28.82 12.28
C VAL A 408 7.41 -28.65 11.41
N TYR A 409 8.13 -27.56 11.63
CA TYR A 409 9.42 -27.30 11.01
C TYR A 409 10.53 -27.59 12.01
N CYS A 410 11.47 -28.43 11.60
CA CYS A 410 12.64 -28.77 12.39
C CYS A 410 13.86 -28.70 11.52
N LEU A 411 14.75 -27.70 11.74
CA LEU A 411 15.92 -27.45 10.91
C LEU A 411 15.52 -27.29 9.44
N ASP A 412 15.99 -28.18 8.55
CA ASP A 412 15.70 -28.14 7.11
C ASP A 412 14.54 -29.07 6.67
N THR A 413 13.87 -29.70 7.62
CA THR A 413 12.76 -30.63 7.35
C THR A 413 11.44 -30.11 7.89
N SER A 414 10.36 -30.27 7.12
CA SER A 414 9.01 -30.01 7.58
C SER A 414 8.15 -31.27 7.40
N PHE A 415 7.32 -31.56 8.37
CA PHE A 415 6.32 -32.64 8.30
C PHE A 415 4.97 -32.15 8.77
N THR A 416 3.91 -32.71 8.18
CA THR A 416 2.53 -32.34 8.51
C THR A 416 1.92 -33.48 9.32
N LEU A 417 1.32 -33.14 10.46
CA LEU A 417 0.57 -34.04 11.31
C LEU A 417 -0.93 -33.82 11.09
N GLU A 418 -1.65 -34.87 10.76
CA GLU A 418 -3.11 -34.88 10.56
C GLU A 418 -3.80 -35.89 11.48
N ASP A 419 -3.02 -36.79 12.10
CA ASP A 419 -3.54 -37.79 13.00
C ASP A 419 -3.93 -37.14 14.34
N PRO A 420 -5.19 -37.33 14.83
CA PRO A 420 -5.69 -36.70 16.06
C PRO A 420 -4.86 -37.00 17.32
N ARG A 421 -4.29 -38.21 17.42
CA ARG A 421 -3.45 -38.59 18.56
C ARG A 421 -2.12 -37.88 18.57
N SER A 422 -1.53 -37.73 17.39
CA SER A 422 -0.26 -36.98 17.20
C SER A 422 -0.46 -35.49 17.47
N LEU A 423 -1.59 -34.91 17.05
CA LEU A 423 -1.97 -33.53 17.35
C LEU A 423 -2.18 -33.29 18.85
N GLU A 424 -2.89 -34.18 19.54
CA GLU A 424 -3.09 -34.11 20.99
C GLU A 424 -1.76 -34.17 21.75
N THR A 425 -0.85 -35.07 21.34
CA THR A 425 0.48 -35.19 21.93
C THR A 425 1.31 -33.92 21.72
N LEU A 426 1.25 -33.35 20.52
CA LEU A 426 1.97 -32.10 20.18
C LEU A 426 1.45 -30.93 21.03
N VAL A 427 0.15 -30.76 21.14
CA VAL A 427 -0.47 -29.69 21.93
C VAL A 427 -0.15 -29.85 23.44
N LYS A 428 -0.17 -31.05 23.95
CA LYS A 428 0.24 -31.33 25.36
C LYS A 428 1.71 -30.99 25.59
N ALA A 429 2.59 -31.44 24.69
CA ALA A 429 4.02 -31.11 24.79
C ALA A 429 4.29 -29.62 24.73
N GLN A 430 3.55 -28.85 23.90
CA GLN A 430 3.64 -27.41 23.85
C GLN A 430 3.15 -26.75 25.15
N ALA A 431 2.07 -27.23 25.74
CA ALA A 431 1.57 -26.74 27.03
C ALA A 431 2.58 -26.99 28.16
N GLU A 432 3.17 -28.17 28.22
CA GLU A 432 4.23 -28.51 29.21
C GLU A 432 5.47 -27.63 29.04
N LEU A 433 5.88 -27.35 27.80
CA LEU A 433 6.98 -26.41 27.50
C LEU A 433 6.63 -24.97 27.92
N ALA A 434 5.39 -24.55 27.76
CA ALA A 434 4.93 -23.24 28.20
C ALA A 434 4.98 -23.08 29.72
N GLU A 435 4.61 -24.11 30.48
CA GLU A 435 4.70 -24.11 31.96
C GLU A 435 6.15 -24.15 32.46
N ASN A 436 7.04 -24.86 31.78
CA ASN A 436 8.44 -25.09 32.22
C ASN A 436 9.47 -24.11 31.62
N ARG A 437 9.05 -22.92 31.17
CA ARG A 437 9.93 -21.91 30.53
C ARG A 437 11.16 -21.51 31.35
N ALA A 438 11.12 -21.67 32.65
CA ALA A 438 12.22 -21.26 33.56
C ALA A 438 13.33 -22.31 33.70
N ALA A 439 13.11 -23.53 33.22
CA ALA A 439 14.08 -24.63 33.35
C ALA A 439 14.95 -24.75 32.10
N ASP A 440 16.15 -24.26 32.22
CA ASP A 440 17.36 -24.60 31.46
C ASP A 440 17.41 -24.31 29.95
N MET A 441 18.01 -23.17 29.61
CA MET A 441 18.17 -22.64 28.26
C MET A 441 19.47 -23.06 27.54
N ASN A 442 20.10 -24.18 27.88
CA ASN A 442 21.41 -24.52 27.35
C ASN A 442 21.42 -25.27 26.00
N TYR A 443 20.27 -25.77 25.55
CA TYR A 443 20.14 -26.41 24.22
C TYR A 443 18.78 -26.03 23.62
N ARG A 444 18.73 -25.01 22.75
CA ARG A 444 17.54 -24.69 21.97
C ARG A 444 17.53 -25.45 20.67
N MET A 445 16.80 -26.55 20.58
CA MET A 445 16.17 -26.94 19.34
C MET A 445 14.91 -26.06 19.17
N THR A 446 14.91 -25.18 18.20
CA THR A 446 13.71 -24.41 17.86
C THR A 446 12.86 -25.24 16.91
N PHE A 447 11.65 -25.58 17.37
CA PHE A 447 10.60 -26.11 16.52
C PHE A 447 9.62 -25.01 16.22
N GLU A 448 9.30 -24.84 14.96
CA GLU A 448 8.26 -23.91 14.52
C GLU A 448 7.01 -24.75 14.19
N VAL A 449 5.89 -24.45 14.83
CA VAL A 449 4.64 -25.19 14.65
C VAL A 449 3.57 -24.25 14.12
N HIS A 450 3.05 -24.56 12.94
CA HIS A 450 1.93 -23.86 12.34
C HIS A 450 0.66 -24.69 12.45
N TYR A 451 -0.29 -24.20 13.23
CA TYR A 451 -1.61 -24.81 13.36
C TYR A 451 -2.57 -24.26 12.31
N VAL A 452 -3.33 -25.15 11.69
CA VAL A 452 -4.50 -24.81 10.86
C VAL A 452 -5.73 -25.17 11.66
N LEU A 453 -6.43 -24.16 12.11
CA LEU A 453 -7.68 -24.25 12.87
C LEU A 453 -8.87 -24.51 11.93
#